data_95bce8b4df4360b973b1483cc536e500
#
_entry.id   95bce8b4df4360b973b1483cc536e500
#
_cell.length_a   1.000
_cell.length_b   1.000
_cell.length_c   1.000
_cell.angle_alpha   90.00
_cell.angle_beta   90.00
_cell.angle_gamma   90.00
#
_symmetry.space_group_name_H-M   'P 1'
#
loop_
_entity.id
_entity.type
_entity.pdbx_description
1 polymer ?
#
loop_
_entity_poly.entity_id
_entity_poly.type
_entity_poly.pdbx_seq_one_letter_code
_entity_poly.pdbx_strand_id
1 'polypeptide(L)' 'SNLQMIFYTNRKGDVLVKFLYNEKETRIPALKSEHGPYYYWSDLRQYLLAL' A
#
# COMPACT_ATOMS: atom_id res chain seq x y z
N SER A 1 1.78 12.83 -14.75
CA SER A 1 1.45 12.20 -13.47
C SER A 1 2.01 10.79 -13.43
N ASN A 2 2.49 10.39 -12.27
CA ASN A 2 3.16 9.11 -12.09
C ASN A 2 2.70 8.47 -10.78
N LEU A 3 2.05 7.32 -10.89
CA LEU A 3 1.65 6.54 -9.73
C LEU A 3 2.55 5.31 -9.64
N GLN A 4 3.21 5.15 -8.51
CA GLN A 4 4.11 4.03 -8.25
C GLN A 4 3.63 3.22 -7.07
N MET A 5 3.78 1.90 -7.15
CA MET A 5 3.55 0.99 -6.05
C MET A 5 4.88 0.37 -5.68
N ILE A 6 5.29 0.57 -4.43
CA ILE A 6 6.56 0.04 -3.95
C ILE A 6 6.29 -1.04 -2.92
N PHE A 7 6.84 -2.23 -3.14
CA PHE A 7 6.61 -3.40 -2.30
C PHE A 7 7.80 -3.61 -1.36
N TYR A 8 7.49 -3.95 -0.12
CA TYR A 8 8.48 -4.25 0.91
C TYR A 8 8.10 -5.54 1.61
N THR A 9 9.10 -6.28 2.08
CA THR A 9 8.89 -7.46 2.91
C THR A 9 9.51 -7.21 4.27
N ASN A 10 8.74 -7.42 5.34
CA ASN A 10 9.26 -7.26 6.69
C ASN A 10 9.87 -8.58 7.21
N ARG A 11 10.38 -8.55 8.45
CA ARG A 11 11.02 -9.72 9.05
C ARG A 11 10.06 -10.87 9.30
N LYS A 12 8.76 -10.57 9.42
CA LYS A 12 7.73 -11.58 9.64
C LYS A 12 7.28 -12.24 8.36
N GLY A 13 7.77 -11.77 7.21
CA GLY A 13 7.37 -12.28 5.92
C GLY A 13 6.12 -11.62 5.34
N ASP A 14 5.60 -10.59 5.99
CA ASP A 14 4.49 -9.84 5.46
C ASP A 14 4.92 -8.97 4.29
N VAL A 15 4.06 -8.86 3.29
CA VAL A 15 4.29 -7.98 2.15
C VAL A 15 3.54 -6.68 2.39
N LEU A 16 4.27 -5.58 2.32
CA LEU A 16 3.74 -4.24 2.54
C LEU A 16 3.85 -3.44 1.23
N VAL A 17 2.89 -2.55 1.02
CA VAL A 17 2.84 -1.73 -0.19
C VAL A 17 2.72 -0.27 0.20
N LYS A 18 3.49 0.57 -0.49
CA LYS A 18 3.42 2.02 -0.35
C LYS A 18 3.12 2.63 -1.71
N PHE A 19 2.27 3.65 -1.74
CA PHE A 19 1.94 4.37 -2.97
C PHE A 19 2.67 5.70 -3.03
N LEU A 20 3.20 6.01 -4.21
CA LEU A 20 3.78 7.32 -4.52
C LEU A 20 3.04 7.89 -5.72
N TYR A 21 2.57 9.12 -5.60
CA TYR A 21 1.96 9.85 -6.69
C TYR A 21 2.76 11.12 -6.92
N ASN A 22 3.36 11.24 -8.10
CA ASN A 22 4.27 12.35 -8.42
C ASN A 22 5.36 12.49 -7.36
N GLU A 23 5.94 11.34 -6.94
CA GLU A 23 7.02 11.25 -5.95
C GLU A 23 6.60 11.64 -4.53
N LYS A 24 5.29 11.75 -4.27
CA LYS A 24 4.77 12.02 -2.94
C LYS A 24 4.03 10.80 -2.41
N GLU A 25 4.21 10.50 -1.13
CA GLU A 25 3.49 9.42 -0.49
C GLU A 25 1.98 9.71 -0.53
N THR A 26 1.22 8.70 -0.92
CA THR A 26 -0.22 8.82 -1.11
C THR A 26 -0.91 7.70 -0.35
N ARG A 27 -2.06 8.01 0.24
CA ARG A 27 -2.85 7.05 0.99
C ARG A 27 -4.20 6.82 0.34
N ILE A 28 -4.72 5.61 0.54
CA ILE A 28 -6.07 5.26 0.11
C ILE A 28 -6.99 5.43 1.32
N PRO A 29 -7.92 6.40 1.31
CA PRO A 29 -8.77 6.65 2.49
C PRO A 29 -9.63 5.48 2.91
N ALA A 30 -9.99 4.60 1.96
CA ALA A 30 -10.82 3.44 2.24
C ALA A 30 -10.07 2.34 2.99
N LEU A 31 -8.74 2.40 3.06
CA LEU A 31 -7.92 1.40 3.75
C LEU A 31 -7.29 2.00 4.99
N LYS A 32 -7.29 1.23 6.06
CA LYS A 32 -6.58 1.61 7.28
C LYS A 32 -5.14 1.14 7.19
N SER A 33 -4.22 1.99 7.61
CA SER A 33 -2.81 1.65 7.65
C SER A 33 -2.32 1.63 9.10
N GLU A 34 -1.75 0.50 9.51
CA GLU A 34 -1.16 0.37 10.85
C GLU A 34 0.31 0.75 10.88
N HIS A 35 0.92 0.91 9.71
CA HIS A 35 2.36 1.15 9.56
C HIS A 35 2.65 2.42 8.77
N GLY A 36 1.98 3.53 9.12
CA GLY A 36 2.18 4.79 8.42
C GLY A 36 1.68 4.74 6.98
N PRO A 37 2.53 5.04 5.98
CA PRO A 37 2.10 5.04 4.59
C PRO A 37 2.00 3.64 3.96
N TYR A 38 2.33 2.59 4.72
CA TYR A 38 2.37 1.22 4.21
C TYR A 38 1.06 0.51 4.45
N TYR A 39 0.65 -0.31 3.47
CA TYR A 39 -0.51 -1.19 3.58
C TYR A 39 -0.07 -2.63 3.46
N TYR A 40 -0.76 -3.54 4.15
CA TYR A 40 -0.55 -4.97 3.90
C TYR A 40 -1.05 -5.31 2.50
N TRP A 41 -0.24 -6.05 1.75
CA TRP A 41 -0.60 -6.46 0.39
C TRP A 41 -1.91 -7.25 0.37
N SER A 42 -2.14 -8.09 1.38
CA SER A 42 -3.38 -8.88 1.45
C SER A 42 -4.62 -8.00 1.56
N ASP A 43 -4.55 -6.92 2.34
CA ASP A 43 -5.67 -5.98 2.48
C ASP A 43 -5.90 -5.20 1.19
N LEU A 44 -4.83 -4.72 0.59
CA LEU A 44 -4.92 -3.98 -0.67
C LEU A 44 -5.50 -4.86 -1.78
N ARG A 45 -5.03 -6.10 -1.86
CA ARG A 45 -5.51 -7.03 -2.87
C ARG A 45 -7.01 -7.26 -2.76
N GLN A 46 -7.51 -7.47 -1.54
CA GLN A 46 -8.94 -7.65 -1.31
C GLN A 46 -9.73 -6.42 -1.71
N TYR A 47 -9.20 -5.24 -1.39
CA TYR A 47 -9.86 -3.99 -1.76
C TYR A 47 -9.99 -3.86 -3.29
N LEU A 48 -8.91 -4.15 -4.01
CA LEU A 48 -8.92 -4.05 -5.47
C LEU A 48 -9.85 -5.09 -6.11
N LEU A 49 -9.92 -6.29 -5.55
CA LEU A 49 -10.79 -7.34 -6.08
C LEU A 49 -12.28 -7.04 -5.83
N ALA A 50 -12.59 -6.18 -4.87
CA ALA A 50 -13.95 -5.81 -4.55
C ALA A 50 -14.48 -4.62 -5.37
N LEU A 51 -13.64 -4.02 -6.19
CA LEU A 51 -14.04 -2.88 -7.02
C LEU A 51 -14.96 -3.30 -8.18
#